data_284bf915215faa9c90f9efc65a952ffd
#
_entry.id   284bf915215faa9c90f9efc65a952ffd
#
_cell.length_a   1.000
_cell.length_b   1.000
_cell.length_c   1.000
_cell.angle_alpha   90.00
_cell.angle_beta   90.00
_cell.angle_gamma   90.00
#
_symmetry.space_group_name_H-M   'P 1'
#
loop_
_entity.id
_entity.type
_entity.pdbx_description
1 polymer ?
#
loop_
_entity_poly.entity_id
_entity_poly.type
_entity_poly.pdbx_seq_one_letter_code
_entity_poly.pdbx_strand_id
1 'polypeptide(L)'
;MHDVIIIGAGPAGLSAAVWCDELGLDTLVLERETEVGGQLLRVHNPIENYLGVEASNGRELRDLFAAQADARDSDLWTQAEIEEVDLRAKRVRLRSGEELQSISIIIATGVRRRRLGVPGESEFEGRGVLSSGVLERGTVAGEDVLVVGGGDAAAENALLLAETSATVTLVHRGEKLSARREFVERIQGDHRITVFTETTLERVLGSDRVESVEIQRAGALKPLRMAVRGVLVRVGVEPNSEMFRDRIHTDARGYVITDGQHETSAEMVFAVGDISNPRAPTISGATGAGATAAKVIASRLNS
;
A
#
# COMPACT_ATOMS: atom_id res chain seq x y z
N MET A 1 0.22 11.96 28.59
CA MET A 1 -0.81 10.96 28.21
C MET A 1 -1.72 11.68 27.23
N HIS A 2 -1.85 11.20 26.02
CA HIS A 2 -2.65 11.83 24.96
C HIS A 2 -4.11 11.35 25.00
N ASP A 3 -5.02 12.11 24.42
CA ASP A 3 -6.38 11.64 24.16
C ASP A 3 -6.37 10.58 23.04
N VAL A 4 -5.57 10.84 21.98
CA VAL A 4 -5.48 9.96 20.81
C VAL A 4 -4.04 9.75 20.38
N ILE A 5 -3.65 8.49 20.14
CA ILE A 5 -2.47 8.15 19.36
C ILE A 5 -2.92 7.62 17.99
N ILE A 6 -2.44 8.24 16.91
CA ILE A 6 -2.69 7.83 15.52
C ILE A 6 -1.45 7.11 14.99
N ILE A 7 -1.61 5.88 14.50
CA ILE A 7 -0.51 5.07 13.96
C ILE A 7 -0.57 5.08 12.43
N GLY A 8 0.32 5.85 11.80
CA GLY A 8 0.42 6.05 10.36
C GLY A 8 -0.11 7.41 9.90
N ALA A 9 0.71 8.14 9.13
CA ALA A 9 0.41 9.46 8.58
C ALA A 9 0.12 9.43 7.06
N GLY A 10 -0.63 8.41 6.60
CA GLY A 10 -1.28 8.42 5.29
C GLY A 10 -2.54 9.29 5.28
N PRO A 11 -3.31 9.35 4.17
CA PRO A 11 -4.51 10.18 4.06
C PRO A 11 -5.51 10.01 5.21
N ALA A 12 -5.70 8.76 5.69
CA ALA A 12 -6.61 8.47 6.79
C ALA A 12 -6.11 9.05 8.12
N GLY A 13 -4.83 8.85 8.43
CA GLY A 13 -4.21 9.34 9.68
C GLY A 13 -4.10 10.86 9.71
N LEU A 14 -3.69 11.49 8.59
CA LEU A 14 -3.64 12.96 8.50
C LEU A 14 -5.05 13.58 8.63
N SER A 15 -6.06 12.97 8.01
CA SER A 15 -7.44 13.43 8.20
C SER A 15 -7.92 13.27 9.63
N ALA A 16 -7.59 12.15 10.28
CA ALA A 16 -7.92 11.94 11.69
C ALA A 16 -7.25 13.00 12.59
N ALA A 17 -5.96 13.31 12.34
CA ALA A 17 -5.22 14.33 13.09
C ALA A 17 -5.86 15.71 12.98
N VAL A 18 -6.17 16.15 11.74
CA VAL A 18 -6.85 17.44 11.50
C VAL A 18 -8.18 17.52 12.25
N TRP A 19 -8.97 16.45 12.23
CA TRP A 19 -10.26 16.45 12.93
C TRP A 19 -10.13 16.32 14.44
N CYS A 20 -9.12 15.61 14.95
CA CYS A 20 -8.85 15.56 16.40
C CYS A 20 -8.49 16.95 16.93
N ASP A 21 -7.60 17.67 16.22
CA ASP A 21 -7.25 19.06 16.56
C ASP A 21 -8.47 19.98 16.54
N GLU A 22 -9.28 19.94 15.49
CA GLU A 22 -10.51 20.75 15.36
C GLU A 22 -11.51 20.48 16.51
N LEU A 23 -11.45 19.29 17.10
CA LEU A 23 -12.30 18.85 18.23
C LEU A 23 -11.64 19.06 19.60
N GLY A 24 -10.43 19.64 19.64
CA GLY A 24 -9.70 19.97 20.87
C GLY A 24 -9.10 18.74 21.58
N LEU A 25 -8.79 17.66 20.83
CA LEU A 25 -8.18 16.46 21.38
C LEU A 25 -6.64 16.54 21.34
N ASP A 26 -5.99 16.27 22.47
CA ASP A 26 -4.54 16.11 22.53
C ASP A 26 -4.13 14.87 21.73
N THR A 27 -3.43 15.09 20.59
CA THR A 27 -3.21 14.07 19.59
C THR A 27 -1.73 13.93 19.20
N LEU A 28 -1.24 12.68 19.21
CA LEU A 28 0.07 12.31 18.71
C LEU A 28 -0.06 11.41 17.49
N VAL A 29 0.58 11.80 16.38
CA VAL A 29 0.68 10.99 15.16
C VAL A 29 2.05 10.35 15.06
N LEU A 30 2.11 9.03 14.86
CA LEU A 30 3.33 8.26 14.72
C LEU A 30 3.47 7.76 13.27
N GLU A 31 4.49 8.23 12.56
CA GLU A 31 4.84 7.76 11.20
C GLU A 31 6.23 7.11 11.22
N ARG A 32 6.34 5.92 10.66
CA ARG A 32 7.63 5.18 10.61
C ARG A 32 8.57 5.70 9.52
N GLU A 33 8.03 6.24 8.43
CA GLU A 33 8.82 6.78 7.32
C GLU A 33 9.38 8.17 7.66
N THR A 34 10.29 8.67 6.83
CA THR A 34 10.86 10.02 6.99
C THR A 34 9.91 11.13 6.59
N GLU A 35 8.87 10.81 5.82
CA GLU A 35 7.87 11.76 5.32
C GLU A 35 6.45 11.18 5.41
N VAL A 36 5.49 12.05 5.65
CA VAL A 36 4.07 11.70 5.68
C VAL A 36 3.51 11.45 4.28
N GLY A 37 2.32 10.84 4.18
CA GLY A 37 1.58 10.67 2.92
C GLY A 37 1.29 9.23 2.54
N GLY A 38 2.01 8.26 3.10
CA GLY A 38 1.73 6.83 2.90
C GLY A 38 1.63 6.44 1.41
N GLN A 39 0.48 5.91 0.97
CA GLN A 39 0.31 5.47 -0.42
C GLN A 39 0.34 6.61 -1.45
N LEU A 40 0.06 7.87 -1.08
CA LEU A 40 0.17 9.00 -2.00
C LEU A 40 1.57 9.14 -2.58
N LEU A 41 2.61 8.84 -1.81
CA LEU A 41 4.01 8.87 -2.27
C LEU A 41 4.31 7.90 -3.43
N ARG A 42 3.40 6.95 -3.68
CA ARG A 42 3.52 5.89 -4.70
C ARG A 42 2.57 6.07 -5.88
N VAL A 43 1.76 7.15 -5.88
CA VAL A 43 0.85 7.50 -6.98
C VAL A 43 1.57 8.50 -7.88
N HIS A 44 1.87 8.10 -9.11
CA HIS A 44 2.62 8.91 -10.08
C HIS A 44 1.73 9.45 -11.20
N ASN A 45 0.51 8.94 -11.32
CA ASN A 45 -0.50 9.41 -12.28
C ASN A 45 -1.30 10.58 -11.70
N PRO A 46 -1.93 11.40 -12.55
CA PRO A 46 -2.87 12.43 -12.12
C PRO A 46 -4.00 11.86 -11.24
N ILE A 47 -4.39 12.64 -10.24
CA ILE A 47 -5.52 12.35 -9.35
C ILE A 47 -6.65 13.32 -9.71
N GLU A 48 -7.62 12.81 -10.45
CA GLU A 48 -8.77 13.58 -10.96
C GLU A 48 -10.08 13.20 -10.25
N ASN A 49 -10.04 12.18 -9.40
CA ASN A 49 -11.21 11.60 -8.73
C ASN A 49 -11.28 11.91 -7.23
N TYR A 50 -10.49 12.87 -6.74
CA TYR A 50 -10.60 13.41 -5.39
C TYR A 50 -11.35 14.73 -5.43
N LEU A 51 -12.61 14.71 -4.94
CA LEU A 51 -13.53 15.85 -5.06
C LEU A 51 -12.95 17.12 -4.42
N GLY A 52 -12.94 18.21 -5.18
CA GLY A 52 -12.50 19.54 -4.74
C GLY A 52 -11.02 19.83 -5.01
N VAL A 53 -10.20 18.84 -5.39
CA VAL A 53 -8.77 19.01 -5.71
C VAL A 53 -8.39 18.12 -6.88
N GLU A 54 -7.78 18.70 -7.90
CA GLU A 54 -7.03 17.99 -8.94
C GLU A 54 -5.54 18.10 -8.62
N ALA A 55 -4.82 16.99 -8.75
CA ALA A 55 -3.39 16.96 -8.53
C ALA A 55 -2.68 16.20 -9.66
N SER A 56 -1.53 16.67 -10.09
CA SER A 56 -0.74 16.04 -11.15
C SER A 56 -0.17 14.68 -10.77
N ASN A 57 -0.04 14.43 -9.47
CA ASN A 57 0.41 13.17 -8.88
C ASN A 57 0.11 13.13 -7.37
N GLY A 58 0.40 12.00 -6.74
CA GLY A 58 0.15 11.82 -5.32
C GLY A 58 1.01 12.68 -4.40
N ARG A 59 2.24 13.08 -4.83
CA ARG A 59 3.07 13.99 -4.01
C ARG A 59 2.46 15.36 -3.89
N GLU A 60 1.93 15.93 -4.95
CA GLU A 60 1.25 17.22 -4.92
C GLU A 60 0.05 17.19 -3.96
N LEU A 61 -0.78 16.16 -4.04
CA LEU A 61 -1.89 16.02 -3.09
C LEU A 61 -1.42 15.79 -1.65
N ARG A 62 -0.33 15.03 -1.46
CA ARG A 62 0.30 14.83 -0.15
C ARG A 62 0.78 16.15 0.44
N ASP A 63 1.39 17.02 -0.38
CA ASP A 63 1.91 18.31 0.09
C ASP A 63 0.76 19.20 0.61
N LEU A 64 -0.40 19.17 -0.06
CA LEU A 64 -1.61 19.85 0.42
C LEU A 64 -2.10 19.28 1.76
N PHE A 65 -2.11 17.95 1.91
CA PHE A 65 -2.53 17.30 3.15
C PHE A 65 -1.55 17.58 4.29
N ALA A 66 -0.24 17.50 4.02
CA ALA A 66 0.80 17.79 5.00
C ALA A 66 0.71 19.24 5.48
N ALA A 67 0.62 20.21 4.57
CA ALA A 67 0.47 21.61 4.91
C ALA A 67 -0.77 21.90 5.78
N GLN A 68 -1.86 21.16 5.54
CA GLN A 68 -3.09 21.29 6.34
C GLN A 68 -2.92 20.69 7.74
N ALA A 69 -2.19 19.58 7.87
CA ALA A 69 -1.87 18.96 9.16
C ALA A 69 -0.84 19.78 9.95
N ASP A 70 0.22 20.30 9.29
CA ASP A 70 1.26 21.12 9.90
C ASP A 70 0.74 22.47 10.45
N ALA A 71 -0.40 22.94 9.93
CA ALA A 71 -1.06 24.15 10.44
C ALA A 71 -1.87 23.91 11.73
N ARG A 72 -1.80 22.72 12.32
CA ARG A 72 -2.52 22.26 13.51
C ARG A 72 -1.58 22.05 14.68
N ASP A 73 -2.15 21.98 15.89
CA ASP A 73 -1.40 21.79 17.14
C ASP A 73 -1.09 20.31 17.46
N SER A 74 -1.50 19.37 16.58
CA SER A 74 -1.19 17.94 16.76
C SER A 74 0.29 17.64 16.63
N ASP A 75 0.86 16.91 17.58
CA ASP A 75 2.23 16.41 17.50
C ASP A 75 2.34 15.32 16.42
N LEU A 76 3.31 15.48 15.49
CA LEU A 76 3.59 14.51 14.44
C LEU A 76 5.06 14.10 14.47
N TRP A 77 5.29 12.80 14.76
CA TRP A 77 6.63 12.22 14.80
C TRP A 77 6.86 11.33 13.59
N THR A 78 7.83 11.68 12.77
CA THR A 78 8.34 10.80 11.70
C THR A 78 9.48 9.93 12.23
N GLN A 79 9.83 8.86 11.49
CA GLN A 79 10.83 7.87 11.91
C GLN A 79 10.49 7.20 13.26
N ALA A 80 9.22 7.19 13.64
CA ALA A 80 8.71 6.58 14.86
C ALA A 80 8.50 5.07 14.64
N GLU A 81 9.56 4.29 14.84
CA GLU A 81 9.49 2.83 14.75
C GLU A 81 8.82 2.24 16.00
N ILE A 82 7.62 1.70 15.82
CA ILE A 82 6.88 1.04 16.90
C ILE A 82 7.41 -0.40 17.05
N GLU A 83 7.78 -0.74 18.29
CA GLU A 83 8.17 -2.09 18.68
C GLU A 83 6.96 -2.93 19.13
N GLU A 84 6.08 -2.34 19.93
CA GLU A 84 4.92 -3.02 20.49
C GLU A 84 3.74 -2.07 20.69
N VAL A 85 2.52 -2.62 20.56
CA VAL A 85 1.27 -1.92 20.88
C VAL A 85 0.44 -2.80 21.81
N ASP A 86 0.13 -2.31 23.00
CA ASP A 86 -0.89 -2.89 23.88
C ASP A 86 -2.22 -2.16 23.64
N LEU A 87 -3.08 -2.76 22.82
CA LEU A 87 -4.38 -2.17 22.48
C LEU A 87 -5.34 -2.10 23.67
N ARG A 88 -5.20 -2.96 24.67
CA ARG A 88 -6.04 -2.95 25.86
C ARG A 88 -5.66 -1.80 26.80
N ALA A 89 -4.36 -1.62 27.03
CA ALA A 89 -3.85 -0.53 27.86
C ALA A 89 -3.73 0.80 27.09
N LYS A 90 -3.95 0.82 25.76
CA LYS A 90 -3.71 1.96 24.85
C LYS A 90 -2.29 2.48 24.97
N ARG A 91 -1.32 1.57 25.05
CA ARG A 91 0.11 1.88 25.18
C ARG A 91 0.85 1.52 23.90
N VAL A 92 1.74 2.41 23.49
CA VAL A 92 2.65 2.20 22.36
C VAL A 92 4.08 2.31 22.87
N ARG A 93 4.91 1.30 22.59
CA ARG A 93 6.34 1.34 22.86
C ARG A 93 7.10 1.48 21.55
N LEU A 94 7.95 2.49 21.49
CA LEU A 94 8.83 2.72 20.37
C LEU A 94 10.12 1.90 20.52
N ARG A 95 10.78 1.63 19.40
CA ARG A 95 12.08 0.94 19.38
C ARG A 95 13.19 1.74 20.05
N SER A 96 13.02 3.06 20.19
CA SER A 96 13.86 3.95 21.01
C SER A 96 13.78 3.65 22.50
N GLY A 97 12.80 2.87 22.95
CA GLY A 97 12.49 2.58 24.34
C GLY A 97 11.47 3.51 24.98
N GLU A 98 10.97 4.48 24.25
CA GLU A 98 9.96 5.42 24.73
C GLU A 98 8.60 4.75 24.83
N GLU A 99 7.88 4.96 25.94
CA GLU A 99 6.53 4.47 26.17
C GLU A 99 5.52 5.63 26.12
N LEU A 100 4.54 5.47 25.24
CA LEU A 100 3.47 6.43 25.01
C LEU A 100 2.14 5.83 25.41
N GLN A 101 1.24 6.63 25.97
CA GLN A 101 -0.07 6.19 26.41
C GLN A 101 -1.16 7.18 26.00
N SER A 102 -2.31 6.66 25.59
CA SER A 102 -3.49 7.44 25.23
C SER A 102 -4.77 6.85 25.78
N ILE A 103 -5.87 7.56 25.60
CA ILE A 103 -7.23 7.05 25.89
C ILE A 103 -7.75 6.25 24.70
N SER A 104 -7.39 6.63 23.47
CA SER A 104 -7.81 5.98 22.23
C SER A 104 -6.66 5.78 21.27
N ILE A 105 -6.75 4.75 20.42
CA ILE A 105 -5.80 4.50 19.32
C ILE A 105 -6.54 4.48 17.99
N ILE A 106 -6.00 5.19 16.99
CA ILE A 106 -6.43 5.09 15.59
C ILE A 106 -5.35 4.37 14.79
N ILE A 107 -5.67 3.19 14.26
CA ILE A 107 -4.81 2.40 13.39
C ILE A 107 -5.04 2.87 11.95
N ALA A 108 -4.07 3.59 11.38
CA ALA A 108 -4.09 4.15 10.02
C ALA A 108 -2.91 3.65 9.18
N THR A 109 -2.40 2.45 9.48
CA THR A 109 -1.18 1.87 8.89
C THR A 109 -1.31 1.46 7.43
N GLY A 110 -2.53 1.46 6.88
CA GLY A 110 -2.82 1.21 5.47
C GLY A 110 -2.38 -0.16 4.97
N VAL A 111 -1.92 -0.19 3.73
CA VAL A 111 -1.51 -1.42 3.03
C VAL A 111 -0.12 -1.27 2.43
N ARG A 112 0.51 -2.40 2.08
CA ARG A 112 1.73 -2.45 1.28
C ARG A 112 1.54 -3.37 0.07
N ARG A 113 2.41 -3.25 -0.92
CA ARG A 113 2.43 -4.19 -2.05
C ARG A 113 2.78 -5.58 -1.55
N ARG A 114 2.00 -6.56 -2.02
CA ARG A 114 2.27 -7.95 -1.74
C ARG A 114 3.51 -8.40 -2.50
N ARG A 115 4.40 -9.08 -1.81
CA ARG A 115 5.54 -9.80 -2.41
C ARG A 115 5.14 -11.24 -2.71
N LEU A 116 5.82 -11.84 -3.68
CA LEU A 116 5.66 -13.27 -3.96
C LEU A 116 6.45 -14.12 -2.97
N GLY A 117 7.56 -13.57 -2.45
CA GLY A 117 8.46 -14.28 -1.56
C GLY A 117 9.31 -15.34 -2.27
N VAL A 118 9.44 -15.25 -3.58
CA VAL A 118 10.25 -16.19 -4.35
C VAL A 118 11.74 -15.87 -4.22
N PRO A 119 12.63 -16.87 -4.32
CA PRO A 119 14.08 -16.65 -4.30
C PRO A 119 14.49 -15.60 -5.35
N GLY A 120 15.36 -14.67 -4.97
CA GLY A 120 15.85 -13.59 -5.81
C GLY A 120 14.97 -12.34 -5.86
N GLU A 121 13.69 -12.38 -5.46
CA GLU A 121 12.82 -11.20 -5.50
C GLU A 121 13.37 -10.04 -4.66
N SER A 122 13.71 -10.30 -3.40
CA SER A 122 14.29 -9.28 -2.50
C SER A 122 15.76 -9.00 -2.78
N GLU A 123 16.51 -10.00 -3.21
CA GLU A 123 17.94 -9.88 -3.50
C GLU A 123 18.21 -8.89 -4.62
N PHE A 124 17.39 -8.92 -5.69
CA PHE A 124 17.55 -8.06 -6.86
C PHE A 124 16.66 -6.82 -6.84
N GLU A 125 16.09 -6.44 -5.69
CA GLU A 125 15.34 -5.20 -5.55
C GLU A 125 16.21 -3.98 -5.91
N GLY A 126 15.75 -3.12 -6.85
CA GLY A 126 16.54 -2.01 -7.41
C GLY A 126 17.65 -2.43 -8.39
N ARG A 127 17.86 -3.73 -8.60
CA ARG A 127 18.84 -4.27 -9.54
C ARG A 127 18.18 -5.16 -10.62
N GLY A 128 17.01 -4.70 -11.11
CA GLY A 128 16.20 -5.38 -12.11
C GLY A 128 14.85 -5.87 -11.58
N VAL A 129 14.67 -6.09 -10.28
CA VAL A 129 13.34 -6.17 -9.68
C VAL A 129 12.86 -4.74 -9.43
N LEU A 130 11.82 -4.34 -10.18
CA LEU A 130 11.32 -2.97 -10.23
C LEU A 130 10.30 -2.70 -9.14
N SER A 131 10.43 -1.56 -8.48
CA SER A 131 9.43 -1.05 -7.53
C SER A 131 8.33 -0.29 -8.25
N SER A 132 8.62 0.37 -9.37
CA SER A 132 7.67 1.19 -10.14
C SER A 132 7.92 1.07 -11.65
N GLY A 133 6.90 0.63 -12.40
CA GLY A 133 6.97 0.65 -13.86
C GLY A 133 7.10 2.07 -14.42
N VAL A 134 6.46 3.06 -13.79
CA VAL A 134 6.51 4.46 -14.23
C VAL A 134 7.91 5.07 -14.05
N LEU A 135 8.47 4.95 -12.83
CA LEU A 135 9.75 5.61 -12.50
C LEU A 135 10.96 4.89 -13.08
N GLU A 136 10.89 3.55 -13.19
CA GLU A 136 12.05 2.73 -13.50
C GLU A 136 12.04 2.16 -14.94
N ARG A 137 11.02 2.50 -15.77
CA ARG A 137 10.96 2.02 -17.17
C ARG A 137 12.21 2.35 -17.97
N GLY A 138 12.86 3.47 -17.67
CA GLY A 138 14.11 3.87 -18.34
C GLY A 138 15.28 2.92 -18.05
N THR A 139 15.29 2.25 -16.90
CA THR A 139 16.37 1.32 -16.51
C THR A 139 16.32 -0.01 -17.25
N VAL A 140 15.17 -0.31 -17.87
CA VAL A 140 14.91 -1.53 -18.66
C VAL A 140 14.52 -1.22 -20.12
N ALA A 141 14.84 -0.01 -20.59
CA ALA A 141 14.58 0.38 -21.97
C ALA A 141 15.35 -0.51 -22.97
N GLY A 142 14.65 -1.03 -23.98
CA GLY A 142 15.22 -1.96 -24.96
C GLY A 142 15.49 -3.37 -24.46
N GLU A 143 15.12 -3.68 -23.22
CA GLU A 143 15.33 -5.01 -22.61
C GLU A 143 14.00 -5.80 -22.52
N ASP A 144 14.11 -7.11 -22.35
CA ASP A 144 12.97 -7.98 -22.08
C ASP A 144 12.56 -7.89 -20.61
N VAL A 145 11.26 -7.73 -20.35
CA VAL A 145 10.71 -7.51 -19.02
C VAL A 145 9.61 -8.53 -18.70
N LEU A 146 9.61 -9.02 -17.48
CA LEU A 146 8.52 -9.83 -16.92
C LEU A 146 7.63 -8.97 -16.02
N VAL A 147 6.31 -9.01 -16.23
CA VAL A 147 5.30 -8.47 -15.33
C VAL A 147 4.52 -9.63 -14.71
N VAL A 148 4.39 -9.64 -13.38
CA VAL A 148 3.66 -10.70 -12.66
C VAL A 148 2.38 -10.12 -12.07
N GLY A 149 1.23 -10.64 -12.50
CA GLY A 149 -0.08 -10.24 -12.01
C GLY A 149 -1.18 -10.40 -13.06
N GLY A 150 -2.41 -10.13 -12.70
CA GLY A 150 -3.53 -10.30 -13.65
C GLY A 150 -4.61 -9.22 -13.54
N GLY A 151 -4.48 -8.28 -12.59
CA GLY A 151 -5.42 -7.17 -12.41
C GLY A 151 -5.00 -5.91 -13.16
N ASP A 152 -5.79 -4.84 -13.00
CA ASP A 152 -5.58 -3.55 -13.68
C ASP A 152 -4.15 -3.02 -13.54
N ALA A 153 -3.58 -3.04 -12.33
CA ALA A 153 -2.24 -2.56 -12.10
C ALA A 153 -1.16 -3.34 -12.89
N ALA A 154 -1.32 -4.67 -13.06
CA ALA A 154 -0.41 -5.47 -13.86
C ALA A 154 -0.56 -5.15 -15.35
N ALA A 155 -1.80 -5.05 -15.82
CA ALA A 155 -2.15 -4.77 -17.21
C ALA A 155 -1.66 -3.37 -17.64
N GLU A 156 -1.94 -2.34 -16.82
CA GLU A 156 -1.49 -0.97 -17.06
C GLU A 156 0.05 -0.88 -17.11
N ASN A 157 0.74 -1.52 -16.17
CA ASN A 157 2.21 -1.51 -16.16
C ASN A 157 2.80 -2.32 -17.32
N ALA A 158 2.17 -3.41 -17.77
CA ALA A 158 2.62 -4.16 -18.95
C ALA A 158 2.53 -3.29 -20.21
N LEU A 159 1.43 -2.56 -20.41
CA LEU A 159 1.26 -1.62 -21.51
C LEU A 159 2.30 -0.48 -21.46
N LEU A 160 2.50 0.10 -20.27
CA LEU A 160 3.48 1.17 -20.07
C LEU A 160 4.92 0.72 -20.37
N LEU A 161 5.31 -0.45 -19.88
CA LEU A 161 6.65 -1.00 -20.12
C LEU A 161 6.84 -1.37 -21.59
N ALA A 162 5.82 -1.83 -22.29
CA ALA A 162 5.88 -2.14 -23.71
C ALA A 162 6.18 -0.92 -24.60
N GLU A 163 6.00 0.31 -24.10
CA GLU A 163 6.37 1.53 -24.84
C GLU A 163 7.89 1.67 -25.01
N THR A 164 8.67 1.16 -24.06
CA THR A 164 10.13 1.37 -24.00
C THR A 164 10.96 0.09 -24.00
N SER A 165 10.41 -1.04 -23.53
CA SER A 165 11.07 -2.34 -23.48
C SER A 165 11.09 -3.04 -24.85
N ALA A 166 11.98 -4.02 -25.05
CA ALA A 166 12.03 -4.83 -26.27
C ALA A 166 10.77 -5.72 -26.34
N THR A 167 10.52 -6.49 -25.30
CA THR A 167 9.30 -7.28 -25.13
C THR A 167 8.83 -7.25 -23.68
N VAL A 168 7.53 -7.50 -23.46
CA VAL A 168 6.94 -7.67 -22.12
C VAL A 168 6.25 -9.02 -22.06
N THR A 169 6.66 -9.84 -21.11
CA THR A 169 5.93 -11.07 -20.77
C THR A 169 5.07 -10.82 -19.53
N LEU A 170 3.75 -10.96 -19.67
CA LEU A 170 2.80 -10.88 -18.54
C LEU A 170 2.43 -12.29 -18.08
N VAL A 171 2.78 -12.66 -16.84
CA VAL A 171 2.42 -13.95 -16.27
C VAL A 171 1.31 -13.80 -15.23
N HIS A 172 0.33 -14.69 -15.30
CA HIS A 172 -0.80 -14.73 -14.38
C HIS A 172 -1.13 -16.16 -13.95
N ARG A 173 -1.33 -16.37 -12.64
CA ARG A 173 -1.60 -17.71 -12.07
C ARG A 173 -2.98 -18.29 -12.43
N GLY A 174 -3.95 -17.45 -12.77
CA GLY A 174 -5.31 -17.88 -13.13
C GLY A 174 -5.45 -18.12 -14.63
N GLU A 175 -6.58 -18.71 -15.03
CA GLU A 175 -6.91 -18.99 -16.43
C GLU A 175 -7.12 -17.72 -17.28
N LYS A 176 -7.58 -16.63 -16.66
CA LYS A 176 -7.90 -15.35 -17.32
C LYS A 176 -7.43 -14.18 -16.50
N LEU A 177 -7.01 -13.12 -17.17
CA LEU A 177 -6.73 -11.84 -16.52
C LEU A 177 -8.00 -11.31 -15.85
N SER A 178 -7.85 -10.73 -14.66
CA SER A 178 -8.93 -10.07 -13.91
C SER A 178 -8.99 -8.56 -14.13
N ALA A 179 -8.13 -8.03 -15.01
CA ALA A 179 -8.11 -6.64 -15.41
C ALA A 179 -9.39 -6.26 -16.18
N ARG A 180 -9.74 -4.97 -16.16
CA ARG A 180 -10.85 -4.42 -16.93
C ARG A 180 -10.67 -4.73 -18.42
N ARG A 181 -11.81 -4.90 -19.10
CA ARG A 181 -11.87 -5.32 -20.50
C ARG A 181 -11.02 -4.45 -21.42
N GLU A 182 -11.04 -3.14 -21.22
CA GLU A 182 -10.28 -2.19 -22.02
C GLU A 182 -8.76 -2.43 -21.98
N PHE A 183 -8.20 -2.82 -20.81
CA PHE A 183 -6.79 -3.19 -20.69
C PHE A 183 -6.49 -4.52 -21.36
N VAL A 184 -7.39 -5.51 -21.21
CA VAL A 184 -7.22 -6.82 -21.84
C VAL A 184 -7.21 -6.70 -23.36
N GLU A 185 -8.12 -5.92 -23.94
CA GLU A 185 -8.18 -5.68 -25.40
C GLU A 185 -6.92 -4.96 -25.89
N ARG A 186 -6.39 -3.97 -25.18
CA ARG A 186 -5.14 -3.29 -25.53
C ARG A 186 -3.94 -4.23 -25.47
N ILE A 187 -3.83 -5.07 -24.43
CA ILE A 187 -2.76 -6.07 -24.30
C ILE A 187 -2.81 -7.06 -25.47
N GLN A 188 -3.99 -7.56 -25.84
CA GLN A 188 -4.17 -8.50 -26.94
C GLN A 188 -3.83 -7.87 -28.32
N GLY A 189 -3.97 -6.57 -28.45
CA GLY A 189 -3.62 -5.83 -29.67
C GLY A 189 -2.14 -5.41 -29.76
N ASP A 190 -1.36 -5.55 -28.69
CA ASP A 190 0.05 -5.15 -28.69
C ASP A 190 0.99 -6.36 -28.90
N HIS A 191 1.61 -6.45 -30.07
CA HIS A 191 2.51 -7.54 -30.46
C HIS A 191 3.78 -7.65 -29.60
N ARG A 192 4.11 -6.63 -28.82
CA ARG A 192 5.25 -6.63 -27.88
C ARG A 192 4.91 -7.32 -26.56
N ILE A 193 3.62 -7.58 -26.28
CA ILE A 193 3.17 -8.19 -25.03
C ILE A 193 2.75 -9.64 -25.27
N THR A 194 3.41 -10.56 -24.57
CA THR A 194 3.02 -11.97 -24.52
C THR A 194 2.40 -12.30 -23.16
N VAL A 195 1.22 -12.94 -23.16
CA VAL A 195 0.52 -13.33 -21.94
C VAL A 195 0.62 -14.83 -21.69
N PHE A 196 1.11 -15.23 -20.53
CA PHE A 196 1.05 -16.59 -20.03
C PHE A 196 0.08 -16.67 -18.86
N THR A 197 -1.06 -17.26 -19.06
CA THR A 197 -2.01 -17.64 -18.01
C THR A 197 -1.62 -18.97 -17.36
N GLU A 198 -2.23 -19.30 -16.20
CA GLU A 198 -1.92 -20.50 -15.42
C GLU A 198 -0.41 -20.68 -15.16
N THR A 199 0.28 -19.54 -14.96
CA THR A 199 1.73 -19.47 -14.86
C THR A 199 2.15 -18.67 -13.63
N THR A 200 3.12 -19.18 -12.88
CA THR A 200 3.71 -18.55 -11.69
C THR A 200 5.19 -18.24 -11.91
N LEU A 201 5.67 -17.18 -11.27
CA LEU A 201 7.10 -16.92 -11.11
C LEU A 201 7.60 -17.76 -9.94
N GLU A 202 8.64 -18.57 -10.18
CA GLU A 202 9.24 -19.44 -9.15
C GLU A 202 10.54 -18.88 -8.60
N ARG A 203 11.32 -18.19 -9.46
CA ARG A 203 12.63 -17.67 -9.08
C ARG A 203 13.07 -16.54 -9.98
N VAL A 204 13.80 -15.58 -9.40
CA VAL A 204 14.57 -14.55 -10.11
C VAL A 204 16.06 -14.89 -10.01
N LEU A 205 16.78 -14.84 -11.10
CA LEU A 205 18.17 -15.29 -11.20
C LEU A 205 19.05 -14.20 -11.81
N GLY A 206 20.27 -14.12 -11.32
CA GLY A 206 21.28 -13.20 -11.82
C GLY A 206 22.57 -13.28 -10.99
N SER A 207 23.51 -12.42 -11.32
CA SER A 207 24.73 -12.19 -10.52
C SER A 207 24.63 -10.81 -9.86
N ASP A 208 24.99 -9.75 -10.56
CA ASP A 208 24.89 -8.36 -10.04
C ASP A 208 23.51 -7.76 -10.23
N ARG A 209 22.75 -8.21 -11.21
CA ARG A 209 21.40 -7.77 -11.56
C ARG A 209 20.57 -8.94 -12.09
N VAL A 210 19.28 -8.71 -12.29
CA VAL A 210 18.42 -9.71 -12.95
C VAL A 210 18.94 -10.07 -14.33
N GLU A 211 19.08 -11.36 -14.62
CA GLU A 211 19.50 -11.93 -15.90
C GLU A 211 18.48 -12.89 -16.50
N SER A 212 17.73 -13.57 -15.65
CA SER A 212 16.69 -14.51 -16.07
C SER A 212 15.70 -14.79 -14.95
N VAL A 213 14.60 -15.42 -15.31
CA VAL A 213 13.58 -15.92 -14.38
C VAL A 213 13.27 -17.38 -14.68
N GLU A 214 12.75 -18.09 -13.67
CA GLU A 214 12.11 -19.39 -13.83
C GLU A 214 10.60 -19.21 -13.60
N ILE A 215 9.82 -19.59 -14.59
CA ILE A 215 8.35 -19.58 -14.52
C ILE A 215 7.82 -21.00 -14.65
N GLN A 216 6.77 -21.33 -13.91
CA GLN A 216 6.12 -22.64 -13.94
C GLN A 216 4.70 -22.50 -14.48
N ARG A 217 4.45 -23.17 -15.60
CA ARG A 217 3.11 -23.31 -16.16
C ARG A 217 2.40 -24.52 -15.54
N ALA A 218 1.10 -24.38 -15.25
CA ALA A 218 0.29 -25.49 -14.77
C ALA A 218 0.37 -26.68 -15.73
N GLY A 219 0.59 -27.88 -15.19
CA GLY A 219 0.76 -29.10 -15.97
C GLY A 219 2.12 -29.30 -16.64
N ALA A 220 3.02 -28.32 -16.63
CA ALA A 220 4.37 -28.50 -17.14
C ALA A 220 5.25 -29.26 -16.16
N LEU A 221 6.07 -30.20 -16.66
CA LEU A 221 6.95 -31.06 -15.85
C LEU A 221 8.15 -30.31 -15.24
N LYS A 222 8.56 -29.21 -15.85
CA LYS A 222 9.72 -28.40 -15.42
C LYS A 222 9.47 -26.92 -15.62
N PRO A 223 10.04 -26.04 -14.80
CA PRO A 223 10.03 -24.61 -15.03
C PRO A 223 10.69 -24.26 -16.38
N LEU A 224 10.15 -23.22 -17.00
CA LEU A 224 10.75 -22.58 -18.17
C LEU A 224 11.66 -21.45 -17.70
N ARG A 225 12.92 -21.47 -18.13
CA ARG A 225 13.85 -20.36 -17.90
C ARG A 225 13.76 -19.37 -19.04
N MET A 226 13.59 -18.06 -18.70
CA MET A 226 13.51 -16.96 -19.65
C MET A 226 14.57 -15.92 -19.30
N ALA A 227 15.29 -15.43 -20.32
CA ALA A 227 16.16 -14.28 -20.15
C ALA A 227 15.30 -13.02 -20.05
N VAL A 228 15.50 -12.23 -18.98
CA VAL A 228 14.86 -10.92 -18.77
C VAL A 228 15.81 -10.03 -17.98
N ARG A 229 15.66 -8.71 -18.14
CA ARG A 229 16.44 -7.71 -17.39
C ARG A 229 15.60 -6.95 -16.37
N GLY A 230 14.28 -7.05 -16.48
CA GLY A 230 13.34 -6.43 -15.56
C GLY A 230 12.26 -7.41 -15.07
N VAL A 231 11.92 -7.33 -13.80
CA VAL A 231 10.79 -8.05 -13.19
C VAL A 231 9.96 -7.07 -12.39
N LEU A 232 8.67 -6.98 -12.71
CA LEU A 232 7.73 -6.13 -11.99
C LEU A 232 6.60 -6.96 -11.39
N VAL A 233 6.51 -7.00 -10.06
CA VAL A 233 5.47 -7.75 -9.34
C VAL A 233 4.26 -6.84 -9.05
N ARG A 234 3.07 -7.26 -9.50
CA ARG A 234 1.78 -6.56 -9.35
C ARG A 234 0.66 -7.53 -8.96
N VAL A 235 0.82 -8.18 -7.80
CA VAL A 235 -0.09 -9.24 -7.29
C VAL A 235 -1.03 -8.76 -6.19
N GLY A 236 -1.29 -7.45 -6.17
CA GLY A 236 -2.18 -6.79 -5.21
C GLY A 236 -1.44 -6.26 -3.99
N VAL A 237 -2.23 -5.98 -2.95
CA VAL A 237 -1.76 -5.39 -1.69
C VAL A 237 -2.15 -6.27 -0.50
N GLU A 238 -1.50 -6.04 0.63
CA GLU A 238 -1.83 -6.66 1.92
C GLU A 238 -1.82 -5.60 3.03
N PRO A 239 -2.69 -5.73 4.05
CA PRO A 239 -2.76 -4.77 5.14
C PRO A 239 -1.53 -4.84 6.04
N ASN A 240 -1.12 -3.68 6.58
CA ASN A 240 -0.05 -3.59 7.59
C ASN A 240 -0.63 -3.84 8.99
N SER A 241 -1.15 -5.04 9.20
CA SER A 241 -1.90 -5.42 10.42
C SER A 241 -1.18 -6.43 11.31
N GLU A 242 0.05 -6.83 10.97
CA GLU A 242 0.77 -7.90 11.68
C GLU A 242 0.92 -7.62 13.17
N MET A 243 1.19 -6.36 13.52
CA MET A 243 1.36 -5.90 14.90
C MET A 243 0.09 -6.06 15.74
N PHE A 244 -1.07 -6.14 15.10
CA PHE A 244 -2.38 -6.19 15.75
C PHE A 244 -3.04 -7.56 15.67
N ARG A 245 -2.41 -8.54 14.99
CA ARG A 245 -2.93 -9.92 14.89
C ARG A 245 -3.14 -10.49 16.29
N ASP A 246 -4.17 -11.31 16.43
CA ASP A 246 -4.58 -11.95 17.68
C ASP A 246 -5.02 -10.97 18.81
N ARG A 247 -5.01 -9.65 18.54
CA ARG A 247 -5.42 -8.61 19.50
C ARG A 247 -6.74 -7.95 19.10
N ILE A 248 -7.05 -7.92 17.80
CA ILE A 248 -8.31 -7.46 17.21
C ILE A 248 -8.75 -8.39 16.08
N HIS A 249 -10.04 -8.38 15.75
CA HIS A 249 -10.56 -9.23 14.69
C HIS A 249 -10.07 -8.78 13.31
N THR A 250 -9.61 -9.75 12.51
CA THR A 250 -9.22 -9.56 11.11
C THR A 250 -9.93 -10.55 10.20
N ASP A 251 -10.07 -10.21 8.92
CA ASP A 251 -10.55 -11.15 7.89
C ASP A 251 -9.44 -12.17 7.50
N ALA A 252 -9.79 -13.15 6.67
CA ALA A 252 -8.85 -14.18 6.22
C ALA A 252 -7.66 -13.63 5.41
N ARG A 253 -7.71 -12.37 4.97
CA ARG A 253 -6.63 -11.68 4.27
C ARG A 253 -5.83 -10.75 5.18
N GLY A 254 -6.21 -10.65 6.47
CA GLY A 254 -5.56 -9.82 7.48
C GLY A 254 -6.10 -8.40 7.59
N TYR A 255 -7.15 -8.01 6.86
CA TYR A 255 -7.77 -6.68 7.02
C TYR A 255 -8.52 -6.60 8.33
N VAL A 256 -8.37 -5.48 9.04
CA VAL A 256 -9.04 -5.24 10.32
C VAL A 256 -10.56 -5.12 10.09
N ILE A 257 -11.32 -5.86 10.88
CA ILE A 257 -12.79 -5.80 10.87
C ILE A 257 -13.23 -4.69 11.82
N THR A 258 -14.06 -3.79 11.31
CA THR A 258 -14.62 -2.65 12.06
C THR A 258 -16.13 -2.62 11.94
N ASP A 259 -16.76 -1.93 12.88
CA ASP A 259 -18.17 -1.56 12.79
C ASP A 259 -18.42 -0.36 11.86
N GLY A 260 -19.66 0.14 11.83
CA GLY A 260 -20.05 1.30 11.02
C GLY A 260 -19.45 2.65 11.47
N GLN A 261 -18.79 2.69 12.64
CA GLN A 261 -18.10 3.85 13.20
C GLN A 261 -16.57 3.70 13.11
N HIS A 262 -16.09 2.69 12.43
CA HIS A 262 -14.68 2.30 12.31
C HIS A 262 -14.04 1.79 13.61
N GLU A 263 -14.81 1.46 14.65
CA GLU A 263 -14.28 0.84 15.86
C GLU A 263 -13.99 -0.65 15.61
N THR A 264 -12.89 -1.12 16.18
CA THR A 264 -12.46 -2.52 16.10
C THR A 264 -13.14 -3.36 17.19
N SER A 265 -12.77 -4.62 17.32
CA SER A 265 -13.21 -5.48 18.43
C SER A 265 -12.60 -5.09 19.79
N ALA A 266 -11.64 -4.17 19.82
CA ALA A 266 -11.10 -3.59 21.05
C ALA A 266 -11.71 -2.20 21.28
N GLU A 267 -12.26 -1.98 22.46
CA GLU A 267 -12.89 -0.72 22.87
C GLU A 267 -11.92 0.46 22.74
N MET A 268 -12.40 1.60 22.20
CA MET A 268 -11.62 2.81 21.97
C MET A 268 -10.37 2.58 21.06
N VAL A 269 -10.45 1.57 20.19
CA VAL A 269 -9.45 1.31 19.14
C VAL A 269 -10.15 1.30 17.80
N PHE A 270 -9.75 2.22 16.92
CA PHE A 270 -10.33 2.42 15.59
C PHE A 270 -9.35 1.99 14.50
N ALA A 271 -9.86 1.54 13.35
CA ALA A 271 -9.04 1.25 12.19
C ALA A 271 -9.63 1.93 10.95
N VAL A 272 -8.83 2.78 10.31
CA VAL A 272 -9.28 3.69 9.25
C VAL A 272 -8.43 3.58 7.98
N GLY A 273 -9.05 3.84 6.85
CA GLY A 273 -8.41 3.76 5.54
C GLY A 273 -8.24 2.32 5.05
N ASP A 274 -7.23 2.10 4.22
CA ASP A 274 -7.06 0.86 3.47
C ASP A 274 -6.85 -0.38 4.35
N ILE A 275 -6.39 -0.23 5.58
CA ILE A 275 -6.20 -1.35 6.51
C ILE A 275 -7.51 -2.07 6.85
N SER A 276 -8.65 -1.37 6.78
CA SER A 276 -9.99 -1.91 7.08
C SER A 276 -10.94 -1.89 5.88
N ASN A 277 -10.51 -1.34 4.73
CA ASN A 277 -11.36 -1.21 3.53
C ASN A 277 -10.80 -1.92 2.28
N PRO A 278 -10.82 -3.26 2.24
CA PRO A 278 -10.30 -4.01 1.09
C PRO A 278 -11.16 -3.93 -0.18
N ARG A 279 -12.39 -3.44 -0.09
CA ARG A 279 -13.34 -3.43 -1.22
C ARG A 279 -13.30 -2.15 -2.02
N ALA A 280 -13.06 -1.02 -1.36
CA ALA A 280 -13.10 0.31 -1.98
C ALA A 280 -11.98 1.20 -1.44
N PRO A 281 -10.69 0.81 -1.61
CA PRO A 281 -9.57 1.62 -1.18
C PRO A 281 -9.51 2.90 -2.03
N THR A 282 -9.82 4.03 -1.43
CA THR A 282 -9.82 5.34 -2.08
C THR A 282 -9.32 6.42 -1.12
N ILE A 283 -8.77 7.50 -1.66
CA ILE A 283 -8.33 8.65 -0.86
C ILE A 283 -9.53 9.24 -0.10
N SER A 284 -10.67 9.42 -0.78
CA SER A 284 -11.90 9.96 -0.18
C SER A 284 -12.43 9.08 0.95
N GLY A 285 -12.44 7.74 0.75
CA GLY A 285 -12.84 6.80 1.79
C GLY A 285 -11.90 6.83 2.99
N ALA A 286 -10.60 6.94 2.75
CA ALA A 286 -9.59 7.02 3.81
C ALA A 286 -9.75 8.29 4.65
N THR A 287 -9.88 9.46 4.00
CA THR A 287 -10.08 10.73 4.72
C THR A 287 -11.41 10.78 5.47
N GLY A 288 -12.50 10.27 4.86
CA GLY A 288 -13.81 10.18 5.52
C GLY A 288 -13.80 9.28 6.75
N ALA A 289 -13.10 8.14 6.68
CA ALA A 289 -12.96 7.22 7.82
C ALA A 289 -12.19 7.86 8.99
N GLY A 290 -11.09 8.58 8.69
CA GLY A 290 -10.32 9.32 9.69
C GLY A 290 -11.16 10.37 10.42
N ALA A 291 -11.92 11.17 9.66
CA ALA A 291 -12.85 12.16 10.22
C ALA A 291 -13.93 11.52 11.09
N THR A 292 -14.48 10.38 10.67
CA THR A 292 -15.52 9.67 11.44
C THR A 292 -14.98 9.18 12.77
N ALA A 293 -13.81 8.51 12.77
CA ALA A 293 -13.19 7.99 14.00
C ALA A 293 -12.90 9.12 15.00
N ALA A 294 -12.32 10.25 14.55
CA ALA A 294 -12.05 11.40 15.41
C ALA A 294 -13.33 11.93 16.07
N LYS A 295 -14.42 12.08 15.30
CA LYS A 295 -15.71 12.56 15.83
C LYS A 295 -16.32 11.60 16.83
N VAL A 296 -16.24 10.29 16.62
CA VAL A 296 -16.74 9.27 17.56
C VAL A 296 -15.96 9.32 18.85
N ILE A 297 -14.62 9.42 18.78
CA ILE A 297 -13.75 9.54 19.96
C ILE A 297 -14.12 10.78 20.76
N ALA A 298 -14.17 11.95 20.13
CA ALA A 298 -14.52 13.20 20.81
C ALA A 298 -15.90 13.14 21.49
N SER A 299 -16.89 12.55 20.83
CA SER A 299 -18.23 12.37 21.40
C SER A 299 -18.21 11.52 22.67
N ARG A 300 -17.36 10.48 22.72
CA ARG A 300 -17.27 9.58 23.89
C ARG A 300 -16.44 10.15 25.02
N LEU A 301 -15.43 10.98 24.73
CA LEU A 301 -14.63 11.63 25.76
C LEU A 301 -15.36 12.80 26.43
N ASN A 302 -16.35 13.38 25.76
CA ASN A 302 -17.15 14.50 26.26
C ASN A 302 -18.49 14.05 26.87
N SER A 303 -18.78 12.75 26.91
CA SER A 303 -19.99 12.18 27.53
C SER A 303 -19.72 11.64 28.94
#